data_edc3f4dd5ba896cbecf142a69adae346
#
_entry.id   edc3f4dd5ba896cbecf142a69adae346
#
_cell.length_a   1.000
_cell.length_b   1.000
_cell.length_c   1.000
_cell.angle_alpha   90.00
_cell.angle_beta   90.00
_cell.angle_gamma   90.00
#
_symmetry.space_group_name_H-M   'P 1'
#
loop_
_entity.id
_entity.type
_entity.pdbx_description
1 polymer ?
#
loop_
_entity_poly.entity_id
_entity_poly.type
_entity_poly.pdbx_seq_one_letter_code
_entity_poly.pdbx_strand_id
1 'polypeptide(L)'
;NLVAGVTPGKGGESVLGGVPVFDSVRDAVNATHANVALIFVPPPFAADAILESADAGVPLVVCITEGVPVRDSTYVLRYLEGKSTRLLGPNCPGLISPGAKAKIGIMPGNIHMAGHTGVVSRSGTLTYEAVDQLTKLGIGQSTCVGIGGDPVSGTMFVDVLKAFNEDP
;
A
#
# COMPACT_ATOMS: atom_id res chain seq x y z
N ASN A 1 7.35 -5.85 9.02
CA ASN A 1 8.65 -5.23 9.33
C ASN A 1 9.17 -4.49 8.09
N LEU A 2 9.84 -3.33 8.31
CA LEU A 2 10.59 -2.65 7.26
C LEU A 2 11.93 -3.38 7.11
N VAL A 3 12.23 -3.87 5.90
CA VAL A 3 13.40 -4.73 5.64
C VAL A 3 14.39 -4.08 4.68
N ALA A 4 13.96 -3.12 3.88
CA ALA A 4 14.81 -2.39 2.93
C ALA A 4 14.25 -0.99 2.63
N GLY A 5 15.14 -0.05 2.33
CA GLY A 5 14.86 1.18 1.61
C GLY A 5 15.38 1.08 0.18
N VAL A 6 14.75 1.81 -0.74
CA VAL A 6 15.23 1.92 -2.13
C VAL A 6 15.32 3.38 -2.51
N THR A 7 16.53 3.80 -2.90
CA THR A 7 16.78 5.15 -3.44
C THR A 7 17.98 5.07 -4.38
N PRO A 8 17.80 5.34 -5.68
CA PRO A 8 18.90 5.31 -6.64
C PRO A 8 20.07 6.21 -6.21
N GLY A 9 21.29 5.70 -6.29
CA GLY A 9 22.52 6.40 -5.91
C GLY A 9 22.81 6.41 -4.39
N LYS A 10 22.02 5.70 -3.57
CA LYS A 10 22.22 5.57 -2.12
C LYS A 10 22.39 4.11 -1.65
N GLY A 11 22.64 3.21 -2.58
CA GLY A 11 22.95 1.82 -2.27
C GLY A 11 24.14 1.70 -1.32
N GLY A 12 24.00 0.85 -0.28
CA GLY A 12 25.01 0.68 0.77
C GLY A 12 24.86 1.59 1.98
N GLU A 13 23.98 2.59 1.94
CA GLU A 13 23.60 3.36 3.12
C GLU A 13 22.67 2.54 4.05
N SER A 14 22.46 3.03 5.26
CA SER A 14 21.49 2.48 6.23
C SER A 14 20.63 3.59 6.80
N VAL A 15 19.35 3.30 7.04
CA VAL A 15 18.37 4.22 7.63
C VAL A 15 17.64 3.56 8.79
N LEU A 16 16.95 4.34 9.63
CA LEU A 16 16.02 3.85 10.67
C LEU A 16 16.61 2.71 11.55
N GLY A 17 17.84 2.88 12.03
CA GLY A 17 18.43 1.91 12.96
C GLY A 17 19.01 0.67 12.30
N GLY A 18 19.42 0.75 11.05
CA GLY A 18 20.16 -0.32 10.37
C GLY A 18 19.44 -1.00 9.22
N VAL A 19 18.32 -0.44 8.76
CA VAL A 19 17.64 -0.90 7.54
C VAL A 19 18.51 -0.57 6.31
N PRO A 20 18.93 -1.56 5.52
CA PRO A 20 19.81 -1.32 4.36
C PRO A 20 19.06 -0.58 3.24
N VAL A 21 19.79 0.28 2.52
CA VAL A 21 19.30 0.99 1.33
C VAL A 21 19.93 0.37 0.09
N PHE A 22 19.12 0.17 -0.95
CA PHE A 22 19.51 -0.39 -2.24
C PHE A 22 19.27 0.62 -3.35
N ASP A 23 19.99 0.48 -4.46
CA ASP A 23 19.80 1.31 -5.65
C ASP A 23 18.58 0.90 -6.48
N SER A 24 18.15 -0.35 -6.36
CA SER A 24 16.99 -0.87 -7.09
C SER A 24 16.07 -1.73 -6.22
N VAL A 25 14.80 -1.80 -6.62
CA VAL A 25 13.82 -2.69 -5.97
C VAL A 25 14.23 -4.17 -6.16
N ARG A 26 14.78 -4.51 -7.31
CA ARG A 26 15.25 -5.88 -7.61
C ARG A 26 16.34 -6.32 -6.63
N ASP A 27 17.32 -5.47 -6.37
CA ASP A 27 18.39 -5.78 -5.42
C ASP A 27 17.85 -5.92 -4.00
N ALA A 28 16.94 -5.04 -3.61
CA ALA A 28 16.27 -5.12 -2.31
C ALA A 28 15.48 -6.44 -2.16
N VAL A 29 14.70 -6.83 -3.16
CA VAL A 29 13.93 -8.09 -3.15
C VAL A 29 14.86 -9.31 -3.11
N ASN A 30 15.91 -9.32 -3.89
CA ASN A 30 16.89 -10.43 -3.91
C ASN A 30 17.58 -10.60 -2.55
N ALA A 31 17.91 -9.50 -1.89
CA ALA A 31 18.62 -9.54 -0.61
C ALA A 31 17.71 -9.82 0.60
N THR A 32 16.45 -9.38 0.56
CA THR A 32 15.58 -9.36 1.76
C THR A 32 14.30 -10.19 1.61
N HIS A 33 13.99 -10.67 0.40
CA HIS A 33 12.72 -11.33 0.07
C HIS A 33 11.49 -10.47 0.38
N ALA A 34 11.62 -9.14 0.24
CA ALA A 34 10.52 -8.20 0.43
C ALA A 34 9.36 -8.56 -0.50
N ASN A 35 8.14 -8.62 0.04
CA ASN A 35 6.92 -8.99 -0.67
C ASN A 35 5.90 -7.84 -0.74
N VAL A 36 6.24 -6.69 -0.21
CA VAL A 36 5.43 -5.47 -0.30
C VAL A 36 6.35 -4.29 -0.61
N ALA A 37 5.97 -3.47 -1.57
CA ALA A 37 6.58 -2.18 -1.83
C ALA A 37 5.62 -1.05 -1.38
N LEU A 38 6.16 -0.10 -0.61
CA LEU A 38 5.44 1.07 -0.14
C LEU A 38 6.07 2.32 -0.77
N ILE A 39 5.30 3.03 -1.59
CA ILE A 39 5.79 4.12 -2.44
C ILE A 39 5.37 5.47 -1.89
N PHE A 40 6.38 6.33 -1.63
CA PHE A 40 6.25 7.73 -1.18
C PHE A 40 6.97 8.71 -2.10
N VAL A 41 7.52 8.25 -3.22
CA VAL A 41 8.25 9.13 -4.14
C VAL A 41 7.34 10.24 -4.68
N PRO A 42 7.90 11.40 -5.08
CA PRO A 42 7.11 12.47 -5.70
C PRO A 42 6.33 12.00 -6.94
N PRO A 43 5.19 12.66 -7.26
CA PRO A 43 4.28 12.21 -8.32
C PRO A 43 4.92 11.86 -9.67
N PRO A 44 5.91 12.63 -10.18
CA PRO A 44 6.54 12.33 -11.47
C PRO A 44 7.30 11.00 -11.52
N PHE A 45 7.66 10.44 -10.34
CA PHE A 45 8.44 9.20 -10.23
C PHE A 45 7.60 8.01 -9.76
N ALA A 46 6.32 8.23 -9.42
CA ALA A 46 5.48 7.19 -8.84
C ALA A 46 5.21 6.05 -9.83
N ALA A 47 4.96 6.37 -11.09
CA ALA A 47 4.74 5.36 -12.13
C ALA A 47 5.96 4.46 -12.30
N ASP A 48 7.14 5.03 -12.41
CA ASP A 48 8.39 4.26 -12.56
C ASP A 48 8.64 3.36 -11.35
N ALA A 49 8.40 3.85 -10.14
CA ALA A 49 8.56 3.06 -8.92
C ALA A 49 7.56 1.88 -8.85
N ILE A 50 6.33 2.07 -9.34
CA ILE A 50 5.34 0.98 -9.42
C ILE A 50 5.79 -0.07 -10.45
N LEU A 51 6.21 0.36 -11.64
CA LEU A 51 6.67 -0.52 -12.71
C LEU A 51 7.90 -1.32 -12.28
N GLU A 52 8.88 -0.66 -11.67
CA GLU A 52 10.10 -1.30 -11.14
C GLU A 52 9.75 -2.37 -10.09
N SER A 53 8.80 -2.05 -9.17
CA SER A 53 8.34 -3.01 -8.16
C SER A 53 7.68 -4.23 -8.79
N ALA A 54 6.85 -4.02 -9.82
CA ALA A 54 6.20 -5.11 -10.55
C ALA A 54 7.20 -5.98 -11.31
N ASP A 55 8.23 -5.38 -11.91
CA ASP A 55 9.29 -6.11 -12.62
C ASP A 55 10.23 -6.86 -11.67
N ALA A 56 10.36 -6.39 -10.44
CA ALA A 56 11.05 -7.13 -9.38
C ALA A 56 10.21 -8.29 -8.82
N GLY A 57 8.95 -8.44 -9.26
CA GLY A 57 8.06 -9.52 -8.83
C GLY A 57 7.39 -9.28 -7.48
N VAL A 58 7.32 -8.04 -7.01
CA VAL A 58 6.64 -7.71 -5.75
C VAL A 58 5.14 -7.95 -5.89
N PRO A 59 4.52 -8.81 -5.06
CA PRO A 59 3.10 -9.15 -5.22
C PRO A 59 2.14 -8.03 -4.81
N LEU A 60 2.53 -7.15 -3.88
CA LEU A 60 1.70 -6.03 -3.44
C LEU A 60 2.48 -4.72 -3.47
N VAL A 61 1.99 -3.77 -4.23
CA VAL A 61 2.51 -2.40 -4.29
C VAL A 61 1.47 -1.46 -3.71
N VAL A 62 1.85 -0.65 -2.72
CA VAL A 62 1.00 0.36 -2.09
C VAL A 62 1.56 1.74 -2.41
N CYS A 63 0.85 2.52 -3.21
CA CYS A 63 1.28 3.86 -3.61
C CYS A 63 0.50 4.93 -2.83
N ILE A 64 1.18 5.58 -1.89
CA ILE A 64 0.60 6.66 -1.07
C ILE A 64 0.52 7.96 -1.86
N THR A 65 1.44 8.15 -2.78
CA THR A 65 1.63 9.40 -3.53
C THR A 65 0.34 9.90 -4.15
N GLU A 66 0.00 11.14 -3.87
CA GLU A 66 -1.07 11.92 -4.48
C GLU A 66 -0.55 12.72 -5.67
N GLY A 67 -1.43 13.01 -6.64
CA GLY A 67 -1.10 13.86 -7.79
C GLY A 67 -0.37 13.13 -8.91
N VAL A 68 -0.43 11.82 -8.95
CA VAL A 68 0.08 11.04 -10.09
C VAL A 68 -0.78 11.35 -11.33
N PRO A 69 -0.16 11.74 -12.47
CA PRO A 69 -0.92 12.05 -13.67
C PRO A 69 -1.81 10.89 -14.12
N VAL A 70 -3.05 11.17 -14.51
CA VAL A 70 -4.01 10.13 -14.98
C VAL A 70 -3.43 9.31 -16.12
N ARG A 71 -2.69 9.94 -17.03
CA ARG A 71 -2.01 9.24 -18.12
C ARG A 71 -1.04 8.18 -17.60
N ASP A 72 -0.25 8.53 -16.59
CA ASP A 72 0.76 7.63 -16.03
C ASP A 72 0.09 6.50 -15.25
N SER A 73 -0.96 6.80 -14.47
CA SER A 73 -1.78 5.78 -13.81
C SER A 73 -2.42 4.81 -14.82
N THR A 74 -2.94 5.31 -15.94
CA THR A 74 -3.51 4.47 -17.00
C THR A 74 -2.45 3.57 -17.63
N TYR A 75 -1.26 4.11 -17.89
CA TYR A 75 -0.14 3.33 -18.40
C TYR A 75 0.28 2.22 -17.43
N VAL A 76 0.42 2.55 -16.15
CA VAL A 76 0.72 1.59 -15.08
C VAL A 76 -0.30 0.45 -15.05
N LEU A 77 -1.61 0.75 -15.05
CA LEU A 77 -2.64 -0.29 -15.01
C LEU A 77 -2.57 -1.20 -16.23
N ARG A 78 -2.36 -0.62 -17.40
CA ARG A 78 -2.19 -1.40 -18.64
C ARG A 78 -0.98 -2.34 -18.55
N TYR A 79 0.12 -1.86 -17.98
CA TYR A 79 1.32 -2.65 -17.79
C TYR A 79 1.14 -3.79 -16.76
N LEU A 80 0.32 -3.59 -15.74
CA LEU A 80 0.03 -4.58 -14.72
C LEU A 80 -0.97 -5.66 -15.18
N GLU A 81 -1.67 -5.46 -16.31
CA GLU A 81 -2.56 -6.48 -16.86
C GLU A 81 -1.82 -7.81 -17.08
N GLY A 82 -2.36 -8.87 -16.50
CA GLY A 82 -1.76 -10.22 -16.57
C GLY A 82 -0.55 -10.47 -15.66
N LYS A 83 -0.09 -9.47 -14.91
CA LYS A 83 0.94 -9.66 -13.88
C LYS A 83 0.31 -10.10 -12.55
N SER A 84 1.12 -10.74 -11.70
CA SER A 84 0.72 -11.14 -10.35
C SER A 84 0.72 -9.98 -9.34
N THR A 85 1.33 -8.85 -9.69
CA THR A 85 1.42 -7.66 -8.84
C THR A 85 0.05 -6.98 -8.70
N ARG A 86 -0.39 -6.78 -7.48
CA ARG A 86 -1.57 -5.97 -7.15
C ARG A 86 -1.14 -4.57 -6.72
N LEU A 87 -1.76 -3.55 -7.29
CA LEU A 87 -1.55 -2.15 -6.92
C LEU A 87 -2.70 -1.66 -6.02
N LEU A 88 -2.38 -1.10 -4.87
CA LEU A 88 -3.28 -0.32 -4.02
C LEU A 88 -2.92 1.16 -4.14
N GLY A 89 -3.87 1.99 -4.49
CA GLY A 89 -3.65 3.41 -4.83
C GLY A 89 -3.55 3.64 -6.35
N PRO A 90 -2.98 4.77 -6.78
CA PRO A 90 -2.33 5.83 -6.01
C PRO A 90 -3.27 6.64 -5.12
N ASN A 91 -2.71 7.65 -4.42
CA ASN A 91 -3.46 8.54 -3.53
C ASN A 91 -4.27 7.76 -2.48
N CYS A 92 -3.63 6.83 -1.79
CA CYS A 92 -4.28 5.98 -0.80
C CYS A 92 -3.58 6.06 0.56
N PRO A 93 -4.29 5.83 1.67
CA PRO A 93 -3.68 5.76 2.99
C PRO A 93 -3.06 4.39 3.29
N GLY A 94 -3.20 3.43 2.39
CA GLY A 94 -2.73 2.06 2.58
C GLY A 94 -3.76 1.14 3.22
N LEU A 95 -3.29 0.19 4.01
CA LEU A 95 -4.12 -0.77 4.71
C LEU A 95 -3.61 -1.07 6.12
N ILE A 96 -4.51 -1.51 6.99
CA ILE A 96 -4.18 -1.97 8.35
C ILE A 96 -5.09 -3.13 8.75
N SER A 97 -4.48 -4.17 9.32
CA SER A 97 -5.17 -5.31 9.94
C SER A 97 -4.77 -5.37 11.42
N PRO A 98 -5.61 -4.85 12.33
CA PRO A 98 -5.25 -4.68 13.73
C PRO A 98 -4.97 -6.01 14.43
N GLY A 99 -5.78 -7.03 14.16
CA GLY A 99 -5.62 -8.37 14.73
C GLY A 99 -4.30 -9.03 14.34
N ALA A 100 -3.87 -8.87 13.11
CA ALA A 100 -2.58 -9.36 12.61
C ALA A 100 -1.41 -8.46 12.98
N LYS A 101 -1.65 -7.29 13.61
CA LYS A 101 -0.65 -6.24 13.89
C LYS A 101 0.13 -5.82 12.64
N ALA A 102 -0.54 -5.84 11.49
CA ALA A 102 0.01 -5.49 10.20
C ALA A 102 -0.49 -4.12 9.75
N LYS A 103 0.43 -3.26 9.33
CA LYS A 103 0.11 -1.94 8.77
C LYS A 103 1.06 -1.64 7.62
N ILE A 104 0.48 -1.24 6.49
CA ILE A 104 1.21 -0.79 5.31
C ILE A 104 0.61 0.55 4.88
N GLY A 105 1.35 1.61 5.11
CA GLY A 105 0.91 2.98 4.80
C GLY A 105 0.82 3.88 6.02
N ILE A 106 -0.05 4.90 5.94
CA ILE A 106 -0.11 6.04 6.86
C ILE A 106 -1.32 6.03 7.81
N MET A 107 -2.17 5.00 7.79
CA MET A 107 -3.33 4.93 8.68
C MET A 107 -2.90 5.03 10.15
N PRO A 108 -3.55 5.87 10.99
CA PRO A 108 -3.20 6.03 12.40
C PRO A 108 -3.60 4.77 13.19
N GLY A 109 -2.62 4.03 13.71
CA GLY A 109 -2.87 2.76 14.39
C GLY A 109 -3.67 2.88 15.70
N ASN A 110 -3.61 4.03 16.35
CA ASN A 110 -4.25 4.28 17.66
C ASN A 110 -5.79 4.37 17.62
N ILE A 111 -6.38 4.56 16.45
CA ILE A 111 -7.85 4.59 16.29
C ILE A 111 -8.43 3.21 15.89
N HIS A 112 -7.57 2.23 15.64
CA HIS A 112 -7.98 0.90 15.19
C HIS A 112 -7.97 -0.10 16.35
N MET A 113 -8.96 -0.98 16.37
CA MET A 113 -9.10 -2.07 17.34
C MET A 113 -9.37 -3.39 16.60
N ALA A 114 -8.77 -4.48 17.07
CA ALA A 114 -9.03 -5.80 16.48
C ALA A 114 -10.48 -6.21 16.62
N GLY A 115 -11.06 -6.78 15.56
CA GLY A 115 -12.45 -7.24 15.51
C GLY A 115 -12.78 -7.85 14.16
N HIS A 116 -14.08 -7.83 13.79
CA HIS A 116 -14.59 -8.56 12.63
C HIS A 116 -15.13 -7.68 11.49
N THR A 117 -15.07 -6.36 11.62
CA THR A 117 -15.62 -5.45 10.61
C THR A 117 -14.58 -5.12 9.55
N GLY A 118 -14.84 -5.48 8.30
CA GLY A 118 -14.07 -5.01 7.15
C GLY A 118 -14.47 -3.59 6.78
N VAL A 119 -13.48 -2.71 6.53
CA VAL A 119 -13.71 -1.33 6.09
C VAL A 119 -12.96 -1.07 4.79
N VAL A 120 -13.67 -0.64 3.76
CA VAL A 120 -13.08 -0.20 2.50
C VAL A 120 -13.59 1.18 2.10
N SER A 121 -12.67 2.07 1.71
CA SER A 121 -13.01 3.45 1.36
C SER A 121 -12.04 4.03 0.34
N ARG A 122 -12.51 5.02 -0.42
CA ARG A 122 -11.65 5.85 -1.27
C ARG A 122 -11.06 7.05 -0.53
N SER A 123 -11.73 7.50 0.52
CA SER A 123 -11.36 8.68 1.29
C SER A 123 -10.51 8.29 2.50
N GLY A 124 -9.32 8.85 2.64
CA GLY A 124 -8.49 8.67 3.83
C GLY A 124 -9.16 9.23 5.09
N THR A 125 -9.54 10.50 5.06
CA THR A 125 -10.12 11.22 6.21
C THR A 125 -11.44 10.58 6.68
N LEU A 126 -12.35 10.27 5.76
CA LEU A 126 -13.62 9.64 6.11
C LEU A 126 -13.40 8.22 6.67
N THR A 127 -12.41 7.49 6.17
CA THR A 127 -12.03 6.19 6.74
C THR A 127 -11.65 6.32 8.22
N TYR A 128 -10.82 7.31 8.55
CA TYR A 128 -10.36 7.52 9.93
C TYR A 128 -11.51 7.88 10.87
N GLU A 129 -12.40 8.75 10.41
CA GLU A 129 -13.59 9.14 11.18
C GLU A 129 -14.51 7.93 11.45
N ALA A 130 -14.83 7.16 10.42
CA ALA A 130 -15.68 5.98 10.55
C ALA A 130 -15.06 4.93 11.48
N VAL A 131 -13.77 4.65 11.32
CA VAL A 131 -13.05 3.68 12.14
C VAL A 131 -12.96 4.11 13.59
N ASP A 132 -12.68 5.39 13.87
CA ASP A 132 -12.63 5.91 15.23
C ASP A 132 -13.99 5.78 15.94
N GLN A 133 -15.09 6.09 15.22
CA GLN A 133 -16.45 5.92 15.74
C GLN A 133 -16.76 4.44 16.03
N LEU A 134 -16.44 3.53 15.11
CA LEU A 134 -16.62 2.09 15.31
C LEU A 134 -15.84 1.61 16.54
N THR A 135 -14.60 2.01 16.67
CA THR A 135 -13.72 1.65 17.80
C THR A 135 -14.28 2.17 19.14
N LYS A 136 -14.77 3.41 19.18
CA LYS A 136 -15.42 3.97 20.37
C LYS A 136 -16.70 3.24 20.77
N LEU A 137 -17.38 2.63 19.81
CA LEU A 137 -18.55 1.77 20.06
C LEU A 137 -18.17 0.32 20.42
N GLY A 138 -16.90 0.00 20.53
CA GLY A 138 -16.43 -1.36 20.81
C GLY A 138 -16.50 -2.30 19.59
N ILE A 139 -16.71 -1.75 18.38
CA ILE A 139 -16.75 -2.49 17.12
C ILE A 139 -15.37 -2.45 16.50
N GLY A 140 -14.64 -3.57 16.58
CA GLY A 140 -13.30 -3.69 16.04
C GLY A 140 -13.28 -4.05 14.55
N GLN A 141 -12.12 -3.87 13.93
CA GLN A 141 -11.90 -4.11 12.52
C GLN A 141 -11.03 -5.36 12.28
N SER A 142 -11.42 -6.17 11.29
CA SER A 142 -10.54 -7.23 10.76
C SER A 142 -9.45 -6.59 9.91
N THR A 143 -9.85 -5.80 8.92
CA THR A 143 -8.96 -5.09 8.03
C THR A 143 -9.62 -3.80 7.52
N CYS A 144 -8.85 -2.71 7.48
CA CYS A 144 -9.24 -1.47 6.84
C CYS A 144 -8.38 -1.24 5.60
N VAL A 145 -9.00 -0.97 4.46
CA VAL A 145 -8.35 -0.76 3.17
C VAL A 145 -8.76 0.59 2.59
N GLY A 146 -7.80 1.47 2.38
CA GLY A 146 -8.00 2.69 1.60
C GLY A 146 -7.54 2.46 0.16
N ILE A 147 -8.48 2.46 -0.79
CA ILE A 147 -8.17 2.15 -2.20
C ILE A 147 -7.72 3.37 -3.01
N GLY A 148 -7.82 4.57 -2.44
CA GLY A 148 -7.37 5.80 -3.07
C GLY A 148 -8.47 6.64 -3.69
N GLY A 149 -8.24 7.96 -3.68
CA GLY A 149 -9.17 8.98 -4.17
C GLY A 149 -9.09 9.25 -5.68
N ASP A 150 -8.03 8.85 -6.35
CA ASP A 150 -7.76 9.16 -7.75
C ASP A 150 -8.78 8.49 -8.70
N PRO A 151 -9.09 9.12 -9.84
CA PRO A 151 -10.06 8.56 -10.81
C PRO A 151 -9.61 7.22 -11.39
N VAL A 152 -8.29 6.99 -11.45
CA VAL A 152 -7.68 5.74 -11.93
C VAL A 152 -6.91 5.10 -10.78
N SER A 153 -7.39 3.98 -10.27
CA SER A 153 -6.79 3.24 -9.15
C SER A 153 -6.62 1.75 -9.47
N GLY A 154 -5.59 1.14 -8.87
CA GLY A 154 -5.21 -0.24 -9.15
C GLY A 154 -6.15 -1.28 -8.54
N THR A 155 -6.71 -0.99 -7.37
CA THR A 155 -7.64 -1.88 -6.65
C THR A 155 -9.00 -1.23 -6.55
N MET A 156 -10.05 -1.97 -6.84
CA MET A 156 -11.43 -1.51 -6.82
C MET A 156 -12.18 -2.04 -5.59
N PHE A 157 -13.34 -1.44 -5.25
CA PHE A 157 -14.18 -1.93 -4.15
C PHE A 157 -14.49 -3.41 -4.27
N VAL A 158 -14.82 -3.88 -5.48
CA VAL A 158 -15.18 -5.28 -5.72
C VAL A 158 -14.04 -6.24 -5.40
N ASP A 159 -12.79 -5.83 -5.61
CA ASP A 159 -11.62 -6.66 -5.30
C ASP A 159 -11.44 -6.85 -3.79
N VAL A 160 -11.62 -5.76 -3.04
CA VAL A 160 -11.54 -5.78 -1.57
C VAL A 160 -12.71 -6.54 -0.97
N LEU A 161 -13.94 -6.35 -1.47
CA LEU A 161 -15.12 -7.06 -0.99
C LEU A 161 -15.03 -8.58 -1.24
N LYS A 162 -14.45 -8.99 -2.37
CA LYS A 162 -14.17 -10.42 -2.61
C LYS A 162 -13.16 -10.96 -1.59
N ALA A 163 -12.08 -10.23 -1.33
CA ALA A 163 -11.10 -10.62 -0.32
C ALA A 163 -11.72 -10.70 1.08
N PHE A 164 -12.59 -9.76 1.47
CA PHE A 164 -13.32 -9.82 2.74
C PHE A 164 -14.28 -11.02 2.84
N ASN A 165 -14.90 -11.42 1.72
CA ASN A 165 -15.80 -12.58 1.70
C ASN A 165 -15.04 -13.92 1.84
N GLU A 166 -13.75 -13.93 1.53
CA GLU A 166 -12.88 -15.10 1.65
C GLU A 166 -12.09 -15.12 2.96
N ASP A 167 -12.12 -14.02 3.73
CA ASP A 167 -11.47 -13.90 5.03
C ASP A 167 -12.30 -14.59 6.12
N PRO A 168 -11.73 -15.55 6.87
CA PRO A 168 -12.48 -16.37 7.84
C PRO A 168 -12.98 -15.61 9.08
#